data_e66f4f1749e19f5983dc2f1fb3f023ec
#
_entry.id   e66f4f1749e19f5983dc2f1fb3f023ec
#
_cell.length_a   1.000
_cell.length_b   1.000
_cell.length_c   1.000
_cell.angle_alpha   90.00
_cell.angle_beta   90.00
_cell.angle_gamma   90.00
#
_symmetry.space_group_name_H-M   'P 1'
#
loop_
_entity.id
_entity.type
_entity.pdbx_description
1 polymer ?
#
loop_
_entity_poly.entity_id
_entity_poly.type
_entity_poly.pdbx_seq_one_letter_code
_entity_poly.pdbx_strand_id
1 'polypeptide(L)'
;MKICEVTALLEQEGTWVRRNMKTRDHLLFGDDQQEVGRIGICWVPSKGAILAAVKQKVNFIITHENPFYQCSTQMHTAATKAAEEKKRILQEHGISVYRCHDVWDCIKEYGVADQWAFRLGFKFEERIVSSYYQAASIPEMTAEALAHHVAKVLRQDGEQGVYMFGDPQKKIHRIAIGCGAATNLYELLEFYPDAVIVSDDGINNYDAA
;
A
#
# COMPACT_ATOMS: atom_id res chain seq x y z
N MET A 1 -20.28 9.64 16.66
CA MET A 1 -19.02 8.84 16.80
C MET A 1 -17.85 9.77 16.56
N LYS A 2 -16.90 9.79 17.46
CA LYS A 2 -15.67 10.60 17.33
C LYS A 2 -14.65 9.93 16.41
N ILE A 3 -13.71 10.71 15.88
CA ILE A 3 -12.62 10.20 15.05
C ILE A 3 -11.79 9.17 15.81
N CYS A 4 -11.45 9.41 17.08
CA CYS A 4 -10.72 8.44 17.91
C CYS A 4 -11.46 7.10 18.09
N GLU A 5 -12.78 7.09 18.06
CA GLU A 5 -13.57 5.86 18.12
C GLU A 5 -13.49 5.07 16.81
N VAL A 6 -13.51 5.78 15.66
CA VAL A 6 -13.32 5.13 14.35
C VAL A 6 -11.91 4.59 14.19
N THR A 7 -10.89 5.36 14.58
CA THR A 7 -9.49 4.90 14.48
C THR A 7 -9.24 3.72 15.41
N ALA A 8 -9.85 3.68 16.60
CA ALA A 8 -9.77 2.54 17.50
C ALA A 8 -10.34 1.25 16.89
N LEU A 9 -11.42 1.33 16.11
CA LEU A 9 -11.94 0.18 15.37
C LEU A 9 -10.93 -0.34 14.34
N LEU A 10 -10.32 0.55 13.55
CA LEU A 10 -9.26 0.16 12.60
C LEU A 10 -8.07 -0.48 13.33
N GLU A 11 -7.70 0.07 14.48
CA GLU A 11 -6.61 -0.47 15.29
C GLU A 11 -6.90 -1.84 15.89
N GLN A 12 -8.14 -2.14 16.22
CA GLN A 12 -8.55 -3.47 16.68
C GLN A 12 -8.38 -4.54 15.62
N GLU A 13 -8.63 -4.21 14.35
CA GLU A 13 -8.39 -5.11 13.23
C GLU A 13 -6.88 -5.37 12.99
N GLY A 14 -6.01 -4.48 13.47
CA GLY A 14 -4.57 -4.54 13.28
C GLY A 14 -3.80 -5.09 14.48
N THR A 15 -4.18 -6.24 15.01
CA THR A 15 -3.53 -6.82 16.22
C THR A 15 -2.04 -7.15 16.04
N TRP A 16 -1.59 -7.35 14.79
CA TRP A 16 -0.18 -7.57 14.45
C TRP A 16 0.65 -6.29 14.42
N VAL A 17 0.04 -5.11 14.38
CA VAL A 17 0.76 -3.84 14.36
C VAL A 17 1.35 -3.57 15.74
N ARG A 18 2.67 -3.50 15.80
CA ARG A 18 3.41 -3.25 17.06
C ARG A 18 3.34 -1.77 17.41
N ARG A 19 2.34 -1.38 18.18
CA ARG A 19 2.09 0.03 18.51
C ARG A 19 3.10 0.63 19.49
N ASN A 20 3.86 -0.18 20.19
CA ASN A 20 5.01 0.27 20.96
C ASN A 20 6.25 0.56 20.11
N MET A 21 6.22 0.24 18.83
CA MET A 21 7.23 0.61 17.85
C MET A 21 6.67 1.72 16.96
N LYS A 22 7.54 2.33 16.15
CA LYS A 22 7.13 3.37 15.20
C LYS A 22 6.24 2.77 14.11
N THR A 23 4.93 2.90 14.26
CA THR A 23 3.95 2.55 13.22
C THR A 23 3.68 3.74 12.32
N ARG A 24 3.22 3.45 11.09
CA ARG A 24 2.74 4.47 10.15
C ARG A 24 1.31 4.91 10.43
N ASP A 25 0.55 4.10 11.20
CA ASP A 25 -0.86 4.33 11.49
C ASP A 25 -1.04 5.32 12.63
N HIS A 26 -1.42 6.54 12.32
CA HIS A 26 -1.66 7.60 13.30
C HIS A 26 -2.41 8.79 12.69
N LEU A 27 -2.93 9.65 13.56
CA LEU A 27 -3.48 10.94 13.14
C LEU A 27 -2.35 11.81 12.59
N LEU A 28 -2.46 12.20 11.33
CA LEU A 28 -1.48 13.06 10.65
C LEU A 28 -1.81 14.54 10.83
N PHE A 29 -3.09 14.87 10.94
CA PHE A 29 -3.57 16.25 11.00
C PHE A 29 -4.96 16.33 11.61
N GLY A 30 -5.25 17.40 12.33
CA GLY A 30 -6.57 17.72 12.87
C GLY A 30 -6.77 17.26 14.32
N ASP A 31 -8.03 17.03 14.70
CA ASP A 31 -8.48 16.71 16.05
C ASP A 31 -9.22 15.36 16.07
N ASP A 32 -8.76 14.42 16.86
CA ASP A 32 -9.37 13.08 17.01
C ASP A 32 -10.64 13.09 17.88
N GLN A 33 -10.89 14.18 18.62
CA GLN A 33 -12.12 14.36 19.41
C GLN A 33 -13.29 14.89 18.58
N GLN A 34 -13.05 15.29 17.35
CA GLN A 34 -14.09 15.76 16.44
C GLN A 34 -15.10 14.67 16.11
N GLU A 35 -16.38 15.04 16.06
CA GLU A 35 -17.45 14.17 15.59
C GLU A 35 -17.31 13.89 14.08
N VAL A 36 -17.44 12.62 13.71
CA VAL A 36 -17.42 12.19 12.31
C VAL A 36 -18.75 12.50 11.64
N GLY A 37 -18.71 13.36 10.65
CA GLY A 37 -19.85 13.65 9.78
C GLY A 37 -19.84 12.78 8.52
N ARG A 38 -18.79 12.90 7.73
CA ARG A 38 -18.58 12.13 6.51
C ARG A 38 -17.11 11.74 6.36
N ILE A 39 -16.90 10.47 6.05
CA ILE A 39 -15.55 9.92 5.81
C ILE A 39 -15.23 9.97 4.32
N GLY A 40 -14.03 10.42 3.98
CA GLY A 40 -13.39 10.25 2.69
C GLY A 40 -12.27 9.22 2.77
N ILE A 41 -12.14 8.37 1.78
CA ILE A 41 -11.06 7.37 1.70
C ILE A 41 -10.27 7.62 0.42
N CYS A 42 -8.94 7.60 0.52
CA CYS A 42 -8.08 7.73 -0.65
C CYS A 42 -6.70 7.11 -0.38
N TRP A 43 -5.99 6.80 -1.47
CA TRP A 43 -4.62 6.28 -1.35
C TRP A 43 -3.68 7.35 -0.77
N VAL A 44 -3.62 8.50 -1.43
CA VAL A 44 -2.91 9.69 -0.94
C VAL A 44 -3.73 10.94 -1.30
N PRO A 45 -4.10 11.81 -0.34
CA PRO A 45 -4.89 13.00 -0.64
C PRO A 45 -4.06 14.04 -1.41
N SER A 46 -4.25 14.08 -2.72
CA SER A 46 -3.79 15.20 -3.52
C SER A 46 -4.56 16.48 -3.15
N LYS A 47 -4.07 17.65 -3.55
CA LYS A 47 -4.81 18.91 -3.40
C LYS A 47 -6.21 18.83 -4.02
N GLY A 48 -6.30 18.20 -5.22
CA GLY A 48 -7.59 18.01 -5.89
C GLY A 48 -8.55 17.11 -5.10
N ALA A 49 -8.04 16.02 -4.48
CA ALA A 49 -8.84 15.14 -3.63
C ALA A 49 -9.32 15.88 -2.37
N ILE A 50 -8.48 16.69 -1.73
CA ILE A 50 -8.86 17.51 -0.57
C ILE A 50 -9.97 18.52 -0.95
N LEU A 51 -9.83 19.21 -2.10
CA LEU A 51 -10.87 20.12 -2.57
C LEU A 51 -12.18 19.41 -2.91
N ALA A 52 -12.12 18.19 -3.42
CA ALA A 52 -13.31 17.36 -3.63
C ALA A 52 -13.94 16.94 -2.30
N ALA A 53 -13.14 16.60 -1.28
CA ALA A 53 -13.60 16.32 0.06
C ALA A 53 -14.35 17.53 0.67
N VAL A 54 -13.81 18.73 0.52
CA VAL A 54 -14.48 19.98 0.94
C VAL A 54 -15.86 20.13 0.28
N LYS A 55 -15.92 19.98 -1.05
CA LYS A 55 -17.20 20.07 -1.78
C LYS A 55 -18.25 19.06 -1.31
N GLN A 56 -17.79 17.88 -0.89
CA GLN A 56 -18.66 16.80 -0.40
C GLN A 56 -18.90 16.86 1.11
N LYS A 57 -18.43 17.90 1.79
CA LYS A 57 -18.56 18.06 3.25
C LYS A 57 -17.97 16.90 4.04
N VAL A 58 -16.89 16.33 3.55
CA VAL A 58 -16.06 15.36 4.28
C VAL A 58 -15.32 16.10 5.38
N ASN A 59 -15.36 15.58 6.60
CA ASN A 59 -14.61 16.14 7.72
C ASN A 59 -13.58 15.18 8.33
N PHE A 60 -13.53 13.94 7.82
CA PHE A 60 -12.52 12.96 8.20
C PHE A 60 -12.02 12.21 6.98
N ILE A 61 -10.70 12.24 6.73
CA ILE A 61 -10.04 11.50 5.65
C ILE A 61 -9.21 10.37 6.25
N ILE A 62 -9.45 9.15 5.76
CA ILE A 62 -8.58 7.99 6.00
C ILE A 62 -7.73 7.82 4.75
N THR A 63 -6.42 7.82 4.91
CA THR A 63 -5.46 7.71 3.81
C THR A 63 -4.46 6.59 4.04
N HIS A 64 -4.01 5.94 2.99
CA HIS A 64 -2.93 4.95 3.07
C HIS A 64 -1.56 5.65 3.19
N GLU A 65 -1.30 6.65 2.34
CA GLU A 65 -0.04 7.37 2.33
C GLU A 65 -0.11 8.76 2.97
N ASN A 66 1.05 9.23 3.44
CA ASN A 66 1.18 10.54 4.04
C ASN A 66 1.12 11.65 2.97
N PRO A 67 0.11 12.55 3.00
CA PRO A 67 0.00 13.63 2.02
C PRO A 67 0.99 14.79 2.25
N PHE A 68 1.73 14.75 3.36
CA PHE A 68 2.62 15.83 3.78
C PHE A 68 4.10 15.47 3.69
N TYR A 69 4.43 14.56 2.77
CA TYR A 69 5.80 14.13 2.56
C TYR A 69 6.71 15.32 2.27
N GLN A 70 7.80 15.38 3.01
CA GLN A 70 8.88 16.34 2.83
C GLN A 70 10.18 15.56 2.74
N CYS A 71 11.07 15.94 1.84
CA CYS A 71 12.40 15.37 1.82
C CYS A 71 13.15 15.77 3.09
N SER A 72 13.62 14.80 3.86
CA SER A 72 14.23 15.01 5.17
C SER A 72 15.57 15.78 5.13
N THR A 73 16.23 15.84 3.96
CA THR A 73 17.58 16.34 3.84
C THR A 73 17.68 17.76 3.29
N GLN A 74 16.60 18.30 2.75
CA GLN A 74 16.59 19.66 2.20
C GLN A 74 15.27 20.34 2.50
N MET A 75 15.35 21.44 3.25
CA MET A 75 14.21 22.32 3.42
C MET A 75 13.85 22.96 2.08
N HIS A 76 13.08 22.40 1.36
CA HIS A 76 12.60 23.03 0.33
C HIS A 76 11.57 22.61 -0.31
N THR A 77 11.03 23.11 -0.63
CA THR A 77 10.72 24.03 -1.53
C THR A 77 9.32 23.86 -2.15
N ALA A 78 9.11 23.13 -3.22
CA ALA A 78 7.78 22.86 -3.79
C ALA A 78 6.98 21.86 -2.95
N ALA A 79 7.62 20.80 -2.45
CA ALA A 79 6.96 19.80 -1.59
C ALA A 79 6.52 20.40 -0.25
N THR A 80 7.36 21.22 0.39
CA THR A 80 7.00 21.93 1.64
C THR A 80 5.82 22.87 1.41
N LYS A 81 5.88 23.69 0.37
CA LYS A 81 4.77 24.62 0.05
C LYS A 81 3.48 23.87 -0.26
N ALA A 82 3.55 22.74 -0.98
CA ALA A 82 2.38 21.91 -1.27
C ALA A 82 1.80 21.28 0.01
N ALA A 83 2.64 20.82 0.94
CA ALA A 83 2.20 20.29 2.23
C ALA A 83 1.54 21.37 3.08
N GLU A 84 2.13 22.56 3.17
CA GLU A 84 1.56 23.70 3.90
C GLU A 84 0.21 24.15 3.33
N GLU A 85 0.11 24.22 2.00
CA GLU A 85 -1.14 24.55 1.33
C GLU A 85 -2.25 23.52 1.62
N LYS A 86 -1.93 22.23 1.58
CA LYS A 86 -2.86 21.17 1.95
C LYS A 86 -3.33 21.32 3.39
N LYS A 87 -2.41 21.52 4.33
CA LYS A 87 -2.71 21.74 5.76
C LYS A 87 -3.61 22.94 5.96
N ARG A 88 -3.34 24.05 5.26
CA ARG A 88 -4.17 25.27 5.33
C ARG A 88 -5.61 24.98 4.92
N ILE A 89 -5.83 24.30 3.78
CA ILE A 89 -7.18 23.94 3.31
C ILE A 89 -7.88 23.03 4.32
N LEU A 90 -7.18 22.01 4.84
CA LEU A 90 -7.74 21.08 5.82
C LEU A 90 -8.17 21.81 7.10
N GLN A 91 -7.34 22.75 7.58
CA GLN A 91 -7.63 23.54 8.76
C GLN A 91 -8.81 24.51 8.55
N GLU A 92 -8.86 25.20 7.41
CA GLU A 92 -9.95 26.13 7.07
C GLU A 92 -11.31 25.43 7.01
N HIS A 93 -11.33 24.13 6.67
CA HIS A 93 -12.55 23.36 6.54
C HIS A 93 -12.78 22.32 7.64
N GLY A 94 -11.95 22.33 8.68
CA GLY A 94 -12.09 21.42 9.83
C GLY A 94 -12.00 19.95 9.45
N ILE A 95 -11.07 19.58 8.55
CA ILE A 95 -10.89 18.21 8.07
C ILE A 95 -9.70 17.57 8.77
N SER A 96 -9.94 16.45 9.46
CA SER A 96 -8.89 15.64 10.05
C SER A 96 -8.43 14.53 9.09
N VAL A 97 -7.16 14.13 9.21
CA VAL A 97 -6.53 13.11 8.35
C VAL A 97 -5.84 12.06 9.22
N TYR A 98 -6.26 10.80 9.06
CA TYR A 98 -5.64 9.65 9.70
C TYR A 98 -4.98 8.75 8.66
N ARG A 99 -3.76 8.31 8.93
CA ARG A 99 -3.07 7.33 8.11
C ARG A 99 -3.37 5.92 8.63
N CYS A 100 -3.90 5.07 7.77
CA CYS A 100 -4.11 3.65 7.99
C CYS A 100 -3.31 2.89 6.92
N HIS A 101 -2.09 2.52 7.26
CA HIS A 101 -1.14 1.88 6.36
C HIS A 101 -0.84 0.45 6.80
N ASP A 102 -0.18 0.30 7.95
CA ASP A 102 0.32 -1.00 8.42
C ASP A 102 -0.83 -1.98 8.72
N VAL A 103 -1.95 -1.47 9.22
CA VAL A 103 -3.17 -2.28 9.38
C VAL A 103 -3.71 -2.71 8.02
N TRP A 104 -3.88 -1.77 7.08
CA TRP A 104 -4.53 -2.06 5.81
C TRP A 104 -3.70 -2.96 4.90
N ASP A 105 -2.38 -2.85 4.93
CA ASP A 105 -1.52 -3.70 4.12
C ASP A 105 -1.71 -5.19 4.42
N CYS A 106 -1.90 -5.54 5.68
CA CYS A 106 -1.88 -6.92 6.15
C CYS A 106 -3.22 -7.45 6.67
N ILE A 107 -4.28 -6.64 6.72
CA ILE A 107 -5.60 -7.14 7.14
C ILE A 107 -6.04 -8.31 6.24
N LYS A 108 -6.46 -9.40 6.87
CA LYS A 108 -6.78 -10.65 6.17
C LYS A 108 -7.93 -10.42 5.18
N GLU A 109 -7.83 -10.99 4.01
CA GLU A 109 -8.79 -10.96 2.89
C GLU A 109 -8.90 -9.61 2.16
N TYR A 110 -8.84 -8.49 2.87
CA TYR A 110 -9.08 -7.15 2.30
C TYR A 110 -7.81 -6.35 2.08
N GLY A 111 -6.73 -6.73 2.73
CA GLY A 111 -5.45 -6.03 2.67
C GLY A 111 -4.74 -6.16 1.34
N VAL A 112 -3.79 -5.27 1.11
CA VAL A 112 -3.04 -5.18 -0.15
C VAL A 112 -2.39 -6.51 -0.52
N ALA A 113 -1.78 -7.19 0.44
CA ALA A 113 -1.10 -8.46 0.19
C ALA A 113 -2.06 -9.56 -0.29
N ASP A 114 -3.20 -9.73 0.37
CA ASP A 114 -4.18 -10.76 0.00
C ASP A 114 -4.92 -10.41 -1.29
N GLN A 115 -5.24 -9.13 -1.51
CA GLN A 115 -5.87 -8.68 -2.74
C GLN A 115 -4.94 -8.82 -3.94
N TRP A 116 -3.63 -8.60 -3.76
CA TRP A 116 -2.64 -8.85 -4.80
C TRP A 116 -2.60 -10.34 -5.18
N ALA A 117 -2.52 -11.24 -4.20
CA ALA A 117 -2.57 -12.68 -4.42
C ALA A 117 -3.86 -13.11 -5.12
N PHE A 118 -5.01 -12.63 -4.65
CA PHE A 118 -6.31 -12.90 -5.26
C PHE A 118 -6.37 -12.42 -6.72
N ARG A 119 -5.83 -11.23 -6.99
CA ARG A 119 -5.83 -10.64 -8.32
C ARG A 119 -5.02 -11.45 -9.34
N LEU A 120 -3.91 -12.05 -8.92
CA LEU A 120 -3.08 -12.92 -9.75
C LEU A 120 -3.78 -14.24 -10.11
N GLY A 121 -4.77 -14.67 -9.34
CA GLY A 121 -5.61 -15.83 -9.64
C GLY A 121 -4.93 -17.19 -9.41
N PHE A 122 -3.77 -17.23 -8.75
CA PHE A 122 -3.14 -18.47 -8.30
C PHE A 122 -3.60 -18.84 -6.90
N LYS A 123 -3.48 -20.11 -6.52
CA LYS A 123 -3.76 -20.57 -5.16
C LYS A 123 -2.51 -20.37 -4.29
N PHE A 124 -2.49 -19.27 -3.56
CA PHE A 124 -1.41 -18.97 -2.62
C PHE A 124 -1.51 -19.79 -1.33
N GLU A 125 -0.36 -20.05 -0.72
CA GLU A 125 -0.24 -20.65 0.59
C GLU A 125 -0.79 -19.70 1.67
N GLU A 126 -1.15 -20.24 2.84
CA GLU A 126 -1.64 -19.40 3.94
C GLU A 126 -0.55 -18.43 4.40
N ARG A 127 -0.87 -17.15 4.39
CA ARG A 127 0.05 -16.09 4.78
C ARG A 127 0.08 -15.90 6.29
N ILE A 128 1.26 -15.69 6.85
CA ILE A 128 1.37 -15.13 8.20
C ILE A 128 0.79 -13.71 8.17
N VAL A 129 -0.15 -13.39 9.07
CA VAL A 129 -0.92 -12.14 9.04
C VAL A 129 -0.04 -10.89 9.01
N SER A 130 1.10 -10.89 9.71
CA SER A 130 2.04 -9.76 9.72
C SER A 130 3.00 -9.72 8.52
N SER A 131 2.92 -10.68 7.60
CA SER A 131 3.81 -10.75 6.43
C SER A 131 3.21 -10.01 5.24
N TYR A 132 4.07 -9.34 4.50
CA TYR A 132 3.75 -8.73 3.19
C TYR A 132 3.95 -9.71 2.03
N TYR A 133 4.41 -10.95 2.31
CA TYR A 133 4.86 -11.90 1.30
C TYR A 133 4.00 -13.16 1.31
N GLN A 134 3.82 -13.72 0.12
CA GLN A 134 3.12 -14.98 -0.09
C GLN A 134 3.82 -15.79 -1.17
N ALA A 135 3.67 -17.11 -1.10
CA ALA A 135 4.18 -18.02 -2.12
C ALA A 135 3.07 -18.93 -2.66
N ALA A 136 3.26 -19.42 -3.87
CA ALA A 136 2.35 -20.36 -4.50
C ALA A 136 3.10 -21.35 -5.37
N SER A 137 2.70 -22.63 -5.32
CA SER A 137 3.00 -23.58 -6.38
C SER A 137 2.00 -23.39 -7.51
N ILE A 138 2.50 -23.27 -8.75
CA ILE A 138 1.68 -22.98 -9.93
C ILE A 138 1.87 -24.09 -10.99
N PRO A 139 0.93 -24.26 -11.94
CA PRO A 139 1.17 -25.08 -13.10
C PRO A 139 2.42 -24.63 -13.85
N GLU A 140 3.23 -25.58 -14.33
CA GLU A 140 4.45 -25.26 -15.08
C GLU A 140 4.16 -24.29 -16.23
N MET A 141 4.90 -23.20 -16.27
CA MET A 141 4.90 -22.27 -17.39
C MET A 141 6.29 -21.64 -17.56
N THR A 142 6.54 -20.96 -18.68
CA THR A 142 7.79 -20.19 -18.85
C THR A 142 7.71 -18.86 -18.09
N ALA A 143 8.85 -18.27 -17.76
CA ALA A 143 8.92 -16.94 -17.15
C ALA A 143 8.22 -15.88 -18.01
N GLU A 144 8.38 -15.97 -19.35
CA GLU A 144 7.67 -15.11 -20.30
C GLU A 144 6.14 -15.28 -20.22
N ALA A 145 5.65 -16.53 -20.14
CA ALA A 145 4.21 -16.79 -19.99
C ALA A 145 3.66 -16.23 -18.67
N LEU A 146 4.43 -16.35 -17.58
CA LEU A 146 4.09 -15.74 -16.29
C LEU A 146 4.03 -14.20 -16.40
N ALA A 147 5.02 -13.59 -17.03
CA ALA A 147 5.04 -12.13 -17.23
C ALA A 147 3.83 -11.64 -18.05
N HIS A 148 3.47 -12.38 -19.11
CA HIS A 148 2.26 -12.08 -19.89
C HIS A 148 0.97 -12.25 -19.07
N HIS A 149 0.90 -13.27 -18.21
CA HIS A 149 -0.23 -13.45 -17.29
C HIS A 149 -0.39 -12.26 -16.36
N VAL A 150 0.70 -11.83 -15.69
CA VAL A 150 0.70 -10.68 -14.79
C VAL A 150 0.31 -9.40 -15.54
N ALA A 151 0.91 -9.15 -16.70
CA ALA A 151 0.58 -7.98 -17.52
C ALA A 151 -0.90 -7.96 -17.96
N LYS A 152 -1.47 -9.13 -18.31
CA LYS A 152 -2.90 -9.24 -18.64
C LYS A 152 -3.79 -8.89 -17.46
N VAL A 153 -3.45 -9.35 -16.27
CA VAL A 153 -4.18 -9.04 -15.03
C VAL A 153 -4.17 -7.54 -14.76
N LEU A 154 -3.01 -6.92 -14.82
CA LEU A 154 -2.81 -5.50 -14.47
C LEU A 154 -3.38 -4.52 -15.51
N ARG A 155 -3.57 -4.95 -16.76
CA ARG A 155 -4.24 -4.11 -17.78
C ARG A 155 -5.64 -3.66 -17.37
N GLN A 156 -6.33 -4.45 -16.57
CA GLN A 156 -7.67 -4.09 -16.09
C GLN A 156 -7.61 -2.89 -15.12
N ASP A 157 -6.43 -2.64 -14.54
CA ASP A 157 -6.18 -1.54 -13.62
C ASP A 157 -5.45 -0.37 -14.32
N GLY A 158 -5.27 -0.45 -15.65
CA GLY A 158 -4.69 0.62 -16.48
C GLY A 158 -3.18 0.52 -16.69
N GLU A 159 -2.52 -0.53 -16.18
CA GLU A 159 -1.09 -0.71 -16.38
C GLU A 159 -0.75 -1.14 -17.81
N GLN A 160 0.34 -0.61 -18.35
CA GLN A 160 0.75 -0.87 -19.75
C GLN A 160 1.44 -2.24 -19.90
N GLY A 161 2.10 -2.72 -18.87
CA GLY A 161 2.86 -3.97 -18.90
C GLY A 161 3.64 -4.22 -17.63
N VAL A 162 4.56 -5.16 -17.70
CA VAL A 162 5.51 -5.49 -16.62
C VAL A 162 6.93 -5.54 -17.17
N TYR A 163 7.90 -5.25 -16.32
CA TYR A 163 9.30 -5.51 -16.62
C TYR A 163 9.64 -6.94 -16.20
N MET A 164 10.36 -7.67 -17.06
CA MET A 164 10.84 -9.01 -16.78
C MET A 164 12.37 -9.03 -16.82
N PHE A 165 12.96 -9.68 -15.83
CA PHE A 165 14.41 -9.87 -15.72
C PHE A 165 14.69 -11.36 -15.60
N GLY A 166 15.76 -11.83 -16.27
CA GLY A 166 16.17 -13.22 -16.29
C GLY A 166 15.82 -13.93 -17.61
N ASP A 167 15.99 -15.26 -17.63
CA ASP A 167 15.74 -16.08 -18.81
C ASP A 167 14.23 -16.25 -19.08
N PRO A 168 13.71 -15.75 -20.22
CA PRO A 168 12.30 -15.86 -20.56
C PRO A 168 11.81 -17.31 -20.70
N GLN A 169 12.72 -18.25 -21.02
CA GLN A 169 12.38 -19.67 -21.20
C GLN A 169 12.53 -20.50 -19.94
N LYS A 170 12.98 -19.92 -18.82
CA LYS A 170 13.07 -20.61 -17.54
C LYS A 170 11.71 -21.19 -17.16
N LYS A 171 11.68 -22.45 -16.76
CA LYS A 171 10.48 -23.12 -16.25
C LYS A 171 10.20 -22.67 -14.82
N ILE A 172 8.96 -22.26 -14.58
CA ILE A 172 8.47 -21.76 -13.30
C ILE A 172 7.42 -22.72 -12.77
N HIS A 173 7.61 -23.20 -11.55
CA HIS A 173 6.68 -24.04 -10.80
C HIS A 173 6.27 -23.40 -9.48
N ARG A 174 7.11 -22.49 -8.95
CA ARG A 174 6.88 -21.84 -7.68
C ARG A 174 7.16 -20.33 -7.80
N ILE A 175 6.24 -19.54 -7.32
CA ILE A 175 6.35 -18.08 -7.28
C ILE A 175 6.30 -17.56 -5.84
N ALA A 176 6.95 -16.43 -5.59
CA ALA A 176 6.73 -15.62 -4.41
C ALA A 176 6.36 -14.20 -4.83
N ILE A 177 5.50 -13.56 -4.04
CA ILE A 177 5.01 -12.21 -4.33
C ILE A 177 5.21 -11.29 -3.14
N GLY A 178 5.46 -10.03 -3.43
CA GLY A 178 5.48 -8.94 -2.47
C GLY A 178 4.95 -7.67 -3.12
N CYS A 179 4.54 -6.71 -2.31
CA CYS A 179 4.02 -5.44 -2.77
C CYS A 179 4.52 -4.28 -1.90
N GLY A 180 4.61 -3.08 -2.53
CA GLY A 180 5.03 -1.85 -1.87
C GLY A 180 6.53 -1.72 -1.65
N ALA A 181 6.92 -0.55 -1.20
CA ALA A 181 8.31 -0.11 -0.99
C ALA A 181 9.07 -0.91 0.10
N ALA A 182 8.35 -1.64 0.95
CA ALA A 182 8.95 -2.49 1.98
C ALA A 182 9.36 -3.89 1.45
N THR A 183 9.18 -4.16 0.16
CA THR A 183 9.51 -5.46 -0.43
C THR A 183 11.01 -5.73 -0.35
N ASN A 184 11.36 -6.81 0.33
CA ASN A 184 12.73 -7.29 0.47
C ASN A 184 12.91 -8.58 -0.33
N LEU A 185 13.72 -8.53 -1.38
CA LEU A 185 13.95 -9.68 -2.25
C LEU A 185 14.55 -10.87 -1.49
N TYR A 186 15.43 -10.62 -0.53
CA TYR A 186 16.05 -11.71 0.25
C TYR A 186 15.03 -12.49 1.08
N GLU A 187 14.04 -11.80 1.65
CA GLU A 187 12.95 -12.47 2.38
C GLU A 187 12.04 -13.27 1.42
N LEU A 188 11.82 -12.78 0.19
CA LEU A 188 11.10 -13.52 -0.83
C LEU A 188 11.83 -14.80 -1.27
N LEU A 189 13.17 -14.76 -1.32
CA LEU A 189 13.98 -15.93 -1.68
C LEU A 189 13.92 -17.06 -0.62
N GLU A 190 13.55 -16.76 0.61
CA GLU A 190 13.34 -17.79 1.65
C GLU A 190 12.17 -18.73 1.34
N PHE A 191 11.27 -18.34 0.45
CA PHE A 191 10.21 -19.22 -0.07
C PHE A 191 10.69 -20.17 -1.17
N TYR A 192 11.96 -20.11 -1.55
CA TYR A 192 12.56 -20.91 -2.63
C TYR A 192 11.81 -20.82 -3.97
N PRO A 193 11.48 -19.62 -4.45
CA PRO A 193 10.73 -19.46 -5.69
C PRO A 193 11.60 -19.61 -6.93
N ASP A 194 10.98 -20.04 -8.03
CA ASP A 194 11.60 -19.99 -9.36
C ASP A 194 11.55 -18.56 -9.93
N ALA A 195 10.50 -17.81 -9.57
CA ALA A 195 10.32 -16.39 -9.91
C ALA A 195 9.69 -15.61 -8.77
N VAL A 196 10.04 -14.34 -8.68
CA VAL A 196 9.41 -13.37 -7.75
C VAL A 196 8.64 -12.32 -8.55
N ILE A 197 7.49 -11.90 -8.00
CA ILE A 197 6.68 -10.80 -8.55
C ILE A 197 6.67 -9.71 -7.50
N VAL A 198 7.24 -8.57 -7.86
CA VAL A 198 7.41 -7.43 -6.96
C VAL A 198 6.93 -6.15 -7.62
N SER A 199 6.62 -5.16 -6.82
CA SER A 199 6.27 -3.83 -7.28
C SER A 199 7.10 -2.79 -6.54
N ASP A 200 7.05 -1.56 -7.01
CA ASP A 200 7.68 -0.41 -6.40
C ASP A 200 9.20 -0.62 -6.18
N ASP A 201 9.68 -0.64 -4.95
CA ASP A 201 11.11 -0.76 -4.64
C ASP A 201 11.74 -2.12 -4.97
N GLY A 202 10.97 -3.08 -5.45
CA GLY A 202 11.53 -4.27 -6.08
C GLY A 202 12.55 -3.96 -7.17
N ILE A 203 12.40 -2.82 -7.81
CA ILE A 203 13.34 -2.25 -8.79
C ILE A 203 14.69 -1.93 -8.16
N ASN A 204 14.75 -1.49 -6.91
CA ASN A 204 15.98 -1.15 -6.22
C ASN A 204 16.85 -2.37 -5.86
N ASN A 205 16.32 -3.57 -6.07
CA ASN A 205 17.03 -4.83 -5.83
C ASN A 205 17.61 -5.45 -7.12
N TYR A 206 17.84 -4.67 -8.16
CA TYR A 206 18.39 -5.15 -9.43
C TYR A 206 19.69 -5.93 -9.28
N ASP A 207 20.57 -5.49 -8.40
CA ASP A 207 21.86 -6.14 -8.18
C ASP A 207 21.71 -7.53 -7.54
N ALA A 208 20.56 -7.81 -6.92
CA ALA A 208 20.24 -9.10 -6.35
C ALA A 208 19.48 -10.02 -7.33
N ALA A 209 18.90 -9.46 -8.36
CA ALA A 209 18.18 -10.20 -9.40
C ALA A 209 19.11 -10.72 -10.48
#